data_26f152a6b2ad5614f052ca4fb9e90667
#
_entry.id   26f152a6b2ad5614f052ca4fb9e90667
#
_cell.length_a   1.000
_cell.length_b   1.000
_cell.length_c   1.000
_cell.angle_alpha   90.00
_cell.angle_beta   90.00
_cell.angle_gamma   90.00
#
_symmetry.space_group_name_H-M   'P 1'
#
loop_
_entity.id
_entity.type
_entity.pdbx_description
1 polymer ?
#
loop_
_entity_poly.entity_id
_entity_poly.type
_entity_poly.pdbx_seq_one_letter_code
_entity_poly.pdbx_strand_id
1 'polypeptide(L)'
;QVDSCEKIIQHQLEKLKENPHLHDSIEFNISRSSYVFDSEDEFAIEYKKIISPEEIEKWHQDLIDIDSFNKSTLEKNNETMLNAFSLLDGNFEYSKKENIQFIRDNMALPFTHHSRLGFVYFAQLNNLLRKEVITEAHKNSLLLSVKSISTKMKTDAYQVKIGKQSLNSFLDIYGHIRAGNYNLSSSNLRNNLEFTELLIQNSEIHDENISLQKAIFSNIDKYFKFNNIPYTASSWIEMFQTAIATRENSKFYYTKGIDGILNEIEEQNISDEELFQRLNIEFNQENAINLDLKNTLMPDLISSSDDFYLYEEMSKEGNYIGQGTVSGEILLLDHHSNQPYDLDNKIVVIPAADPG
;
A
#
# COMPACT_ATOMS: atom_id res chain seq x y z
N GLN A 1 -11.61 3.69 -25.56
CA GLN A 1 -11.02 3.68 -24.20
C GLN A 1 -10.37 5.02 -23.84
N VAL A 2 -9.55 5.60 -24.74
CA VAL A 2 -8.92 6.91 -24.48
C VAL A 2 -9.98 7.98 -24.20
N ASP A 3 -11.03 8.04 -25.01
CA ASP A 3 -12.11 9.02 -24.85
C ASP A 3 -12.87 8.86 -23.52
N SER A 4 -13.12 7.63 -23.07
CA SER A 4 -13.80 7.38 -21.79
C SER A 4 -12.92 7.76 -20.60
N CYS A 5 -11.64 7.43 -20.63
CA CYS A 5 -10.69 7.84 -19.60
C CYS A 5 -10.57 9.37 -19.52
N GLU A 6 -10.47 10.03 -20.67
CA GLU A 6 -10.36 11.49 -20.74
C GLU A 6 -11.61 12.16 -20.13
N LYS A 7 -12.81 11.70 -20.46
CA LYS A 7 -14.07 12.20 -19.89
C LYS A 7 -14.11 12.01 -18.35
N ILE A 8 -13.68 10.85 -17.86
CA ILE A 8 -13.63 10.56 -16.42
C ILE A 8 -12.64 11.48 -15.72
N ILE A 9 -11.43 11.59 -16.25
CA ILE A 9 -10.39 12.47 -15.70
C ILE A 9 -10.89 13.92 -15.68
N GLN A 10 -11.45 14.41 -16.78
CA GLN A 10 -11.98 15.76 -16.87
C GLN A 10 -13.08 16.01 -15.82
N HIS A 11 -14.01 15.07 -15.65
CA HIS A 11 -15.05 15.18 -14.63
C HIS A 11 -14.48 15.24 -13.21
N GLN A 12 -13.47 14.43 -12.89
CA GLN A 12 -12.83 14.45 -11.58
C GLN A 12 -12.02 15.72 -11.37
N LEU A 13 -11.35 16.23 -12.40
CA LEU A 13 -10.65 17.51 -12.33
C LEU A 13 -11.62 18.69 -12.11
N GLU A 14 -12.80 18.65 -12.70
CA GLU A 14 -13.85 19.66 -12.44
C GLU A 14 -14.30 19.62 -10.98
N LYS A 15 -14.55 18.43 -10.43
CA LYS A 15 -14.85 18.27 -8.99
C LYS A 15 -13.74 18.80 -8.11
N LEU A 16 -12.49 18.52 -8.46
CA LEU A 16 -11.34 18.95 -7.70
C LEU A 16 -11.18 20.47 -7.72
N LYS A 17 -11.45 21.12 -8.86
CA LYS A 17 -11.48 22.59 -8.96
C LYS A 17 -12.56 23.22 -8.08
N GLU A 18 -13.72 22.56 -7.97
CA GLU A 18 -14.82 23.02 -7.10
C GLU A 18 -14.51 22.77 -5.62
N ASN A 19 -13.79 21.70 -5.30
CA ASN A 19 -13.44 21.33 -3.94
C ASN A 19 -12.04 20.68 -3.88
N PRO A 20 -10.97 21.48 -3.68
CA PRO A 20 -9.59 20.99 -3.62
C PRO A 20 -9.32 19.95 -2.54
N HIS A 21 -10.15 19.89 -1.47
CA HIS A 21 -10.01 18.90 -0.40
C HIS A 21 -10.33 17.46 -0.81
N LEU A 22 -10.81 17.25 -2.05
CA LEU A 22 -11.11 15.93 -2.60
C LEU A 22 -9.90 15.24 -3.22
N HIS A 23 -8.69 15.83 -3.18
CA HIS A 23 -7.57 15.32 -3.98
C HIS A 23 -7.23 13.85 -3.66
N ASP A 24 -7.16 13.45 -2.41
CA ASP A 24 -6.86 12.05 -2.05
C ASP A 24 -7.95 11.08 -2.51
N SER A 25 -9.22 11.46 -2.38
CA SER A 25 -10.33 10.61 -2.82
C SER A 25 -10.42 10.52 -4.34
N ILE A 26 -10.10 11.61 -5.05
CA ILE A 26 -10.13 11.67 -6.52
C ILE A 26 -9.06 10.79 -7.14
N GLU A 27 -7.88 10.68 -6.55
CA GLU A 27 -6.84 9.76 -7.00
C GLU A 27 -7.38 8.33 -7.12
N PHE A 28 -8.07 7.84 -6.11
CA PHE A 28 -8.68 6.51 -6.12
C PHE A 28 -9.87 6.41 -7.09
N ASN A 29 -10.59 7.49 -7.33
CA ASN A 29 -11.70 7.51 -8.27
C ASN A 29 -11.22 7.51 -9.73
N ILE A 30 -10.16 8.26 -10.06
CA ILE A 30 -9.55 8.26 -11.41
C ILE A 30 -8.90 6.91 -11.71
N SER A 31 -8.20 6.35 -10.75
CA SER A 31 -7.42 5.12 -10.90
C SER A 31 -8.16 3.89 -10.40
N ARG A 32 -9.48 3.81 -10.61
CA ARG A 32 -10.21 2.61 -10.23
C ARG A 32 -9.55 1.36 -10.81
N SER A 33 -8.99 0.59 -9.92
CA SER A 33 -8.06 -0.47 -10.26
C SER A 33 -8.64 -1.86 -9.99
N SER A 34 -9.85 -1.96 -9.43
CA SER A 34 -10.33 -3.23 -8.90
C SER A 34 -11.70 -3.60 -9.43
N TYR A 35 -11.84 -4.84 -9.88
CA TYR A 35 -13.12 -5.46 -10.15
C TYR A 35 -13.82 -5.78 -8.82
N VAL A 36 -15.06 -5.35 -8.68
CA VAL A 36 -15.97 -5.76 -7.63
C VAL A 36 -17.13 -6.55 -8.23
N PHE A 37 -17.77 -7.42 -7.45
CA PHE A 37 -18.83 -8.33 -7.95
C PHE A 37 -20.11 -7.63 -8.41
N ASP A 38 -20.17 -6.32 -8.34
CA ASP A 38 -21.37 -5.54 -8.57
C ASP A 38 -21.18 -4.58 -9.77
N SER A 39 -21.97 -4.78 -10.82
CA SER A 39 -22.00 -3.87 -11.98
C SER A 39 -22.64 -2.52 -11.67
N GLU A 40 -23.48 -2.44 -10.65
CA GLU A 40 -24.12 -1.20 -10.18
C GLU A 40 -23.37 -0.59 -8.97
N ASP A 41 -22.07 -0.70 -8.96
CA ASP A 41 -21.27 -0.08 -7.94
C ASP A 41 -21.27 1.46 -8.04
N GLU A 42 -20.70 2.12 -7.03
CA GLU A 42 -20.66 3.59 -6.96
C GLU A 42 -20.02 4.20 -8.20
N PHE A 43 -19.02 3.52 -8.78
CA PHE A 43 -18.39 3.95 -10.02
C PHE A 43 -19.36 3.96 -11.18
N ALA A 44 -20.06 2.85 -11.43
CA ALA A 44 -21.05 2.78 -12.50
C ALA A 44 -22.17 3.81 -12.30
N ILE A 45 -22.61 4.01 -11.06
CA ILE A 45 -23.63 5.01 -10.72
C ILE A 45 -23.15 6.42 -11.02
N GLU A 46 -21.92 6.75 -10.68
CA GLU A 46 -21.33 8.07 -10.89
C GLU A 46 -21.13 8.37 -12.38
N TYR A 47 -20.54 7.43 -13.11
CA TYR A 47 -20.12 7.68 -14.50
C TYR A 47 -21.15 7.37 -15.57
N LYS A 48 -22.28 6.73 -15.24
CA LYS A 48 -23.38 6.47 -16.22
C LYS A 48 -23.94 7.70 -16.89
N LYS A 49 -23.68 8.91 -16.39
CA LYS A 49 -24.08 10.18 -16.99
C LYS A 49 -23.03 10.75 -17.94
N ILE A 50 -21.83 10.21 -17.94
CA ILE A 50 -20.63 10.73 -18.60
C ILE A 50 -20.19 9.80 -19.72
N ILE A 51 -20.25 8.49 -19.46
CA ILE A 51 -19.93 7.45 -20.43
C ILE A 51 -21.11 6.51 -20.62
N SER A 52 -21.16 5.84 -21.76
CA SER A 52 -22.28 4.95 -22.12
C SER A 52 -22.28 3.65 -21.29
N PRO A 53 -23.41 2.96 -21.18
CA PRO A 53 -23.45 1.65 -20.54
C PRO A 53 -22.48 0.63 -21.16
N GLU A 54 -22.28 0.67 -22.47
CA GLU A 54 -21.37 -0.20 -23.20
C GLU A 54 -19.90 0.10 -22.83
N GLU A 55 -19.55 1.36 -22.60
CA GLU A 55 -18.22 1.76 -22.13
C GLU A 55 -17.99 1.30 -20.68
N ILE A 56 -18.99 1.36 -19.81
CA ILE A 56 -18.93 0.84 -18.44
C ILE A 56 -18.72 -0.67 -18.44
N GLU A 57 -19.50 -1.41 -19.24
CA GLU A 57 -19.37 -2.86 -19.37
C GLU A 57 -18.00 -3.26 -19.88
N LYS A 58 -17.49 -2.55 -20.87
CA LYS A 58 -16.13 -2.77 -21.38
C LYS A 58 -15.06 -2.52 -20.30
N TRP A 59 -15.22 -1.50 -19.48
CA TRP A 59 -14.32 -1.24 -18.36
C TRP A 59 -14.33 -2.37 -17.35
N HIS A 60 -15.51 -2.90 -17.00
CA HIS A 60 -15.61 -4.06 -16.14
C HIS A 60 -14.89 -5.28 -16.73
N GLN A 61 -15.06 -5.54 -18.03
CA GLN A 61 -14.38 -6.64 -18.68
C GLN A 61 -12.85 -6.46 -18.68
N ASP A 62 -12.37 -5.26 -18.99
CA ASP A 62 -10.93 -4.95 -18.95
C ASP A 62 -10.34 -5.15 -17.53
N LEU A 63 -11.08 -4.79 -16.47
CA LEU A 63 -10.66 -5.03 -15.08
C LEU A 63 -10.62 -6.53 -14.76
N ILE A 64 -11.60 -7.31 -15.20
CA ILE A 64 -11.62 -8.77 -15.06
C ILE A 64 -10.42 -9.39 -15.77
N ASP A 65 -10.11 -8.95 -16.97
CA ASP A 65 -8.99 -9.45 -17.77
C ASP A 65 -7.64 -9.14 -17.09
N ILE A 66 -7.47 -7.92 -16.56
CA ILE A 66 -6.28 -7.54 -15.80
C ILE A 66 -6.14 -8.37 -14.51
N ASP A 67 -7.23 -8.58 -13.78
CA ASP A 67 -7.21 -9.37 -12.56
C ASP A 67 -6.92 -10.85 -12.85
N SER A 68 -7.44 -11.38 -13.96
CA SER A 68 -7.15 -12.72 -14.45
C SER A 68 -5.68 -12.86 -14.84
N PHE A 69 -5.10 -11.87 -15.50
CA PHE A 69 -3.68 -11.83 -15.81
C PHE A 69 -2.82 -11.83 -14.53
N ASN A 70 -3.13 -10.97 -13.55
CA ASN A 70 -2.40 -10.91 -12.29
C ASN A 70 -2.47 -12.24 -11.51
N LYS A 71 -3.62 -12.92 -11.52
CA LYS A 71 -3.76 -14.26 -10.94
C LYS A 71 -2.87 -15.29 -11.65
N SER A 72 -2.87 -15.28 -12.98
CA SER A 72 -2.10 -16.26 -13.78
C SER A 72 -0.59 -16.09 -13.62
N THR A 73 -0.13 -14.90 -13.26
CA THR A 73 1.29 -14.56 -13.07
C THR A 73 1.74 -14.61 -11.61
N LEU A 74 0.82 -14.86 -10.66
CA LEU A 74 1.08 -14.78 -9.22
C LEU A 74 2.24 -15.69 -8.78
N GLU A 75 2.20 -16.97 -9.15
CA GLU A 75 3.23 -17.94 -8.76
C GLU A 75 4.59 -17.56 -9.34
N LYS A 76 4.64 -17.24 -10.63
CA LYS A 76 5.87 -16.80 -11.31
C LYS A 76 6.47 -15.55 -10.68
N ASN A 77 5.64 -14.54 -10.39
CA ASN A 77 6.09 -13.31 -9.77
C ASN A 77 6.60 -13.56 -8.35
N ASN A 78 5.95 -14.43 -7.60
CA ASN A 78 6.39 -14.81 -6.26
C ASN A 78 7.74 -15.56 -6.30
N GLU A 79 7.91 -16.51 -7.20
CA GLU A 79 9.18 -17.22 -7.41
C GLU A 79 10.30 -16.25 -7.82
N THR A 80 10.04 -15.36 -8.77
CA THR A 80 10.99 -14.32 -9.20
C THR A 80 11.46 -13.48 -8.02
N MET A 81 10.54 -13.04 -7.19
CA MET A 81 10.84 -12.20 -6.02
C MET A 81 11.62 -12.96 -4.95
N LEU A 82 11.26 -14.21 -4.64
CA LEU A 82 11.98 -15.03 -3.66
C LEU A 82 13.42 -15.32 -4.12
N ASN A 83 13.62 -15.61 -5.41
CA ASN A 83 14.94 -15.80 -5.99
C ASN A 83 15.76 -14.50 -5.90
N ALA A 84 15.18 -13.36 -6.25
CA ALA A 84 15.84 -12.08 -6.11
C ALA A 84 16.20 -11.77 -4.66
N PHE A 85 15.28 -11.99 -3.72
CA PHE A 85 15.51 -11.77 -2.30
C PHE A 85 16.69 -12.60 -1.76
N SER A 86 16.81 -13.85 -2.20
CA SER A 86 17.92 -14.72 -1.77
C SER A 86 19.29 -14.25 -2.27
N LEU A 87 19.34 -13.44 -3.32
CA LEU A 87 20.58 -12.87 -3.86
C LEU A 87 21.01 -11.59 -3.14
N LEU A 88 20.14 -10.97 -2.34
CA LEU A 88 20.46 -9.75 -1.61
C LEU A 88 21.38 -9.98 -0.40
N ASP A 89 21.63 -11.23 -0.02
CA ASP A 89 22.54 -11.54 1.09
C ASP A 89 23.98 -11.66 0.58
N GLY A 90 24.96 -11.21 1.37
CA GLY A 90 26.38 -11.33 1.06
C GLY A 90 26.97 -10.11 0.35
N ASN A 91 27.71 -10.32 -0.75
CA ASN A 91 28.46 -9.26 -1.45
C ASN A 91 27.62 -8.58 -2.55
N PHE A 92 26.34 -8.31 -2.31
CA PHE A 92 25.50 -7.61 -3.27
C PHE A 92 25.79 -6.10 -3.22
N GLU A 93 26.29 -5.54 -4.31
CA GLU A 93 26.63 -4.12 -4.43
C GLU A 93 25.38 -3.33 -4.86
N TYR A 94 24.59 -2.87 -3.89
CA TYR A 94 23.28 -2.27 -4.12
C TYR A 94 23.29 -0.99 -4.97
N SER A 95 24.33 -0.16 -4.86
CA SER A 95 24.42 1.13 -5.56
C SER A 95 24.83 1.03 -7.03
N LYS A 96 25.16 -0.17 -7.53
CA LYS A 96 25.41 -0.36 -8.96
C LYS A 96 24.11 -0.28 -9.77
N LYS A 97 24.17 0.43 -10.90
CA LYS A 97 23.02 0.63 -11.81
C LYS A 97 22.33 -0.69 -12.16
N GLU A 98 23.10 -1.71 -12.52
CA GLU A 98 22.58 -3.01 -12.91
C GLU A 98 21.82 -3.68 -11.74
N ASN A 99 22.29 -3.49 -10.51
CA ASN A 99 21.69 -4.06 -9.31
C ASN A 99 20.44 -3.27 -8.89
N ILE A 100 20.44 -1.96 -9.04
CA ILE A 100 19.23 -1.14 -8.86
C ILE A 100 18.15 -1.53 -9.89
N GLN A 101 18.55 -1.73 -11.16
CA GLN A 101 17.63 -2.22 -12.19
C GLN A 101 17.14 -3.64 -11.87
N PHE A 102 18.01 -4.51 -11.38
CA PHE A 102 17.64 -5.86 -10.95
C PHE A 102 16.58 -5.82 -9.84
N ILE A 103 16.75 -4.99 -8.81
CA ILE A 103 15.77 -4.81 -7.73
C ILE A 103 14.45 -4.28 -8.30
N ARG A 104 14.49 -3.29 -9.18
CA ARG A 104 13.29 -2.76 -9.85
C ARG A 104 12.54 -3.87 -10.60
N ASP A 105 13.22 -4.62 -11.43
CA ASP A 105 12.59 -5.55 -12.36
C ASP A 105 12.15 -6.86 -11.68
N ASN A 106 12.89 -7.31 -10.66
CA ASN A 106 12.62 -8.58 -10.01
C ASN A 106 11.95 -8.47 -8.63
N MET A 107 11.83 -7.26 -8.09
CA MET A 107 11.19 -7.04 -6.78
C MET A 107 10.11 -5.96 -6.85
N ALA A 108 10.38 -4.75 -7.35
CA ALA A 108 9.38 -3.69 -7.41
C ALA A 108 8.22 -4.03 -8.36
N LEU A 109 8.52 -4.54 -9.54
CA LEU A 109 7.50 -4.90 -10.53
C LEU A 109 6.62 -6.07 -10.06
N PRO A 110 7.14 -7.20 -9.57
CA PRO A 110 6.32 -8.23 -8.93
C PRO A 110 5.49 -7.71 -7.74
N PHE A 111 6.07 -6.88 -6.88
CA PHE A 111 5.33 -6.25 -5.78
C PHE A 111 4.12 -5.44 -6.27
N THR A 112 4.27 -4.69 -7.37
CA THR A 112 3.17 -3.93 -7.96
C THR A 112 2.02 -4.83 -8.40
N HIS A 113 2.30 -5.96 -9.04
CA HIS A 113 1.29 -6.95 -9.42
C HIS A 113 0.61 -7.59 -8.21
N HIS A 114 1.38 -7.94 -7.19
CA HIS A 114 0.84 -8.51 -5.94
C HIS A 114 0.01 -7.49 -5.17
N SER A 115 0.43 -6.22 -5.13
CA SER A 115 -0.32 -5.14 -4.50
C SER A 115 -1.66 -4.92 -5.18
N ARG A 116 -1.68 -4.91 -6.51
CA ARG A 116 -2.92 -4.81 -7.27
C ARG A 116 -3.89 -5.95 -6.92
N LEU A 117 -3.40 -7.18 -6.90
CA LEU A 117 -4.23 -8.34 -6.56
C LEU A 117 -4.77 -8.22 -5.12
N GLY A 118 -3.94 -7.78 -4.17
CA GLY A 118 -4.37 -7.49 -2.80
C GLY A 118 -5.49 -6.45 -2.74
N PHE A 119 -5.38 -5.35 -3.50
CA PHE A 119 -6.43 -4.33 -3.58
C PHE A 119 -7.73 -4.87 -4.17
N VAL A 120 -7.66 -5.70 -5.20
CA VAL A 120 -8.85 -6.36 -5.79
C VAL A 120 -9.61 -7.15 -4.73
N TYR A 121 -8.93 -8.04 -4.02
CA TYR A 121 -9.57 -8.88 -3.02
C TYR A 121 -10.06 -8.08 -1.80
N PHE A 122 -9.36 -7.01 -1.44
CA PHE A 122 -9.82 -6.11 -0.38
C PHE A 122 -11.06 -5.32 -0.80
N ALA A 123 -11.13 -4.86 -2.04
CA ALA A 123 -12.33 -4.20 -2.59
C ALA A 123 -13.52 -5.17 -2.64
N GLN A 124 -13.29 -6.42 -3.03
CA GLN A 124 -14.32 -7.47 -3.03
C GLN A 124 -14.81 -7.79 -1.60
N LEU A 125 -13.91 -7.85 -0.62
CA LEU A 125 -14.26 -8.03 0.79
C LEU A 125 -15.16 -6.90 1.30
N ASN A 126 -14.80 -5.65 1.00
CA ASN A 126 -15.60 -4.49 1.36
C ASN A 126 -16.96 -4.47 0.63
N ASN A 127 -17.01 -4.95 -0.62
CA ASN A 127 -18.28 -5.11 -1.34
C ASN A 127 -19.19 -6.14 -0.65
N LEU A 128 -18.68 -7.30 -0.24
CA LEU A 128 -19.44 -8.29 0.51
C LEU A 128 -19.99 -7.74 1.84
N LEU A 129 -19.20 -6.89 2.51
CA LEU A 129 -19.65 -6.20 3.73
C LEU A 129 -20.77 -5.20 3.42
N ARG A 130 -20.59 -4.34 2.42
CA ARG A 130 -21.58 -3.34 2.01
C ARG A 130 -22.92 -3.97 1.57
N LYS A 131 -22.86 -5.15 0.96
CA LYS A 131 -24.04 -5.94 0.57
C LYS A 131 -24.60 -6.78 1.71
N GLU A 132 -24.11 -6.59 2.93
CA GLU A 132 -24.53 -7.31 4.15
C GLU A 132 -24.44 -8.84 4.04
N VAL A 133 -23.62 -9.35 3.10
CA VAL A 133 -23.32 -10.79 2.97
C VAL A 133 -22.51 -11.27 4.16
N ILE A 134 -21.60 -10.42 4.63
CA ILE A 134 -20.78 -10.63 5.82
C ILE A 134 -20.93 -9.45 6.78
N THR A 135 -20.63 -9.68 8.05
CA THR A 135 -20.61 -8.65 9.09
C THR A 135 -19.19 -8.12 9.30
N GLU A 136 -19.00 -7.00 10.02
CA GLU A 136 -17.67 -6.52 10.43
C GLU A 136 -16.90 -7.59 11.23
N ALA A 137 -17.56 -8.33 12.10
CA ALA A 137 -16.92 -9.43 12.83
C ALA A 137 -16.43 -10.54 11.89
N HIS A 138 -17.18 -10.85 10.84
CA HIS A 138 -16.75 -11.81 9.80
C HIS A 138 -15.57 -11.27 9.00
N LYS A 139 -15.60 -9.99 8.61
CA LYS A 139 -14.49 -9.31 7.92
C LYS A 139 -13.21 -9.37 8.76
N ASN A 140 -13.29 -9.01 10.03
CA ASN A 140 -12.16 -9.08 10.95
C ASN A 140 -11.61 -10.50 11.08
N SER A 141 -12.49 -11.52 11.18
CA SER A 141 -12.05 -12.92 11.21
C SER A 141 -11.33 -13.36 9.94
N LEU A 142 -11.80 -12.90 8.76
CA LEU A 142 -11.14 -13.16 7.48
C LEU A 142 -9.76 -12.50 7.43
N LEU A 143 -9.64 -11.23 7.84
CA LEU A 143 -8.36 -10.53 7.87
C LEU A 143 -7.36 -11.18 8.85
N LEU A 144 -7.82 -11.56 10.04
CA LEU A 144 -7.01 -12.25 11.03
C LEU A 144 -6.58 -13.66 10.61
N SER A 145 -7.31 -14.29 9.68
CA SER A 145 -6.96 -15.61 9.17
C SER A 145 -5.83 -15.60 8.13
N VAL A 146 -5.40 -14.42 7.70
CA VAL A 146 -4.30 -14.27 6.72
C VAL A 146 -2.97 -14.57 7.40
N LYS A 147 -2.22 -15.52 6.86
CA LYS A 147 -0.86 -15.84 7.32
C LYS A 147 0.17 -15.14 6.45
N SER A 148 0.73 -14.05 6.95
CA SER A 148 1.71 -13.23 6.22
C SER A 148 2.97 -12.98 7.06
N ILE A 149 3.97 -12.37 6.45
CA ILE A 149 5.17 -11.93 7.17
C ILE A 149 4.83 -10.94 8.30
N SER A 150 3.80 -10.12 8.13
CA SER A 150 3.34 -9.18 9.15
C SER A 150 2.77 -9.89 10.38
N THR A 151 2.01 -10.98 10.18
CA THR A 151 1.54 -11.82 11.30
C THR A 151 2.69 -12.55 11.98
N LYS A 152 3.65 -13.05 11.20
CA LYS A 152 4.87 -13.68 11.73
C LYS A 152 5.70 -12.67 12.54
N MET A 153 5.89 -11.46 12.05
CA MET A 153 6.61 -10.40 12.77
C MET A 153 5.97 -10.09 14.13
N LYS A 154 4.64 -10.02 14.22
CA LYS A 154 3.92 -9.83 15.49
C LYS A 154 4.19 -10.98 16.47
N THR A 155 4.15 -12.22 15.98
CA THR A 155 4.48 -13.41 16.78
C THR A 155 5.94 -13.36 17.26
N ASP A 156 6.89 -13.07 16.38
CA ASP A 156 8.31 -12.99 16.71
C ASP A 156 8.60 -11.84 17.70
N ALA A 157 7.97 -10.68 17.53
CA ALA A 157 8.05 -9.57 18.49
C ALA A 157 7.58 -9.99 19.88
N TYR A 158 6.46 -10.73 19.97
CA TYR A 158 6.00 -11.28 21.24
C TYR A 158 6.98 -12.31 21.81
N GLN A 159 7.64 -13.13 20.98
CA GLN A 159 8.68 -14.05 21.46
C GLN A 159 9.88 -13.30 22.05
N VAL A 160 10.24 -12.13 21.48
CA VAL A 160 11.28 -11.27 22.06
C VAL A 160 10.82 -10.71 23.41
N LYS A 161 9.59 -10.19 23.50
CA LYS A 161 9.00 -9.64 24.73
C LYS A 161 9.04 -10.62 25.88
N ILE A 162 8.77 -11.89 25.64
CA ILE A 162 8.78 -12.95 26.68
C ILE A 162 10.14 -13.64 26.83
N GLY A 163 11.19 -13.14 26.18
CA GLY A 163 12.56 -13.63 26.33
C GLY A 163 12.86 -14.97 25.63
N LYS A 164 12.00 -15.43 24.72
CA LYS A 164 12.22 -16.66 23.94
C LYS A 164 13.02 -16.45 22.66
N GLN A 165 13.13 -15.22 22.19
CA GLN A 165 13.95 -14.79 21.06
C GLN A 165 14.78 -13.57 21.46
N SER A 166 15.98 -13.43 20.89
CA SER A 166 16.80 -12.23 21.12
C SER A 166 16.35 -11.07 20.22
N LEU A 167 16.55 -9.83 20.68
CA LEU A 167 16.32 -8.64 19.87
C LEU A 167 17.18 -8.67 18.59
N ASN A 168 18.43 -9.11 18.68
CA ASN A 168 19.31 -9.21 17.50
C ASN A 168 18.73 -10.15 16.44
N SER A 169 18.26 -11.35 16.84
CA SER A 169 17.62 -12.26 15.88
C SER A 169 16.36 -11.69 15.24
N PHE A 170 15.61 -10.88 15.97
CA PHE A 170 14.47 -10.15 15.42
C PHE A 170 14.91 -9.09 14.41
N LEU A 171 15.92 -8.29 14.76
CA LEU A 171 16.47 -7.25 13.88
C LEU A 171 17.20 -7.82 12.66
N ASP A 172 17.77 -9.01 12.73
CA ASP A 172 18.37 -9.69 11.56
C ASP A 172 17.33 -9.98 10.48
N ILE A 173 16.10 -10.27 10.89
CA ILE A 173 14.99 -10.55 9.97
C ILE A 173 14.27 -9.26 9.56
N TYR A 174 13.89 -8.42 10.53
CA TYR A 174 12.95 -7.31 10.35
C TYR A 174 13.61 -5.93 10.40
N GLY A 175 14.90 -5.85 10.69
CA GLY A 175 15.62 -4.59 10.94
C GLY A 175 15.59 -3.59 9.79
N HIS A 176 15.39 -4.04 8.56
CA HIS A 176 15.29 -3.21 7.37
C HIS A 176 13.92 -2.50 7.21
N ILE A 177 12.90 -2.91 7.98
CA ILE A 177 11.57 -2.32 7.88
C ILE A 177 11.60 -0.87 8.38
N ARG A 178 10.96 0.03 7.65
CA ARG A 178 10.81 1.45 7.98
C ARG A 178 9.37 1.77 8.33
N ALA A 179 9.16 2.70 9.25
CA ALA A 179 7.82 3.15 9.64
C ALA A 179 7.06 3.82 8.48
N GLY A 180 7.79 4.59 7.64
CA GLY A 180 7.25 5.22 6.43
C GLY A 180 7.93 4.64 5.19
N ASN A 181 7.31 3.69 4.50
CA ASN A 181 7.95 3.00 3.37
C ASN A 181 8.22 3.89 2.16
N TYR A 182 7.49 4.98 2.01
CA TYR A 182 7.68 5.96 0.93
C TYR A 182 8.52 7.16 1.38
N ASN A 183 8.83 7.26 2.67
CA ASN A 183 9.70 8.30 3.19
C ASN A 183 11.11 7.73 3.38
N LEU A 184 11.99 8.02 2.44
CA LEU A 184 13.38 7.56 2.45
C LEU A 184 14.19 8.11 3.64
N SER A 185 13.75 9.21 4.26
CA SER A 185 14.40 9.78 5.44
C SER A 185 13.96 9.12 6.76
N SER A 186 12.93 8.25 6.75
CA SER A 186 12.51 7.55 7.96
C SER A 186 13.51 6.45 8.34
N SER A 187 13.86 6.38 9.64
CA SER A 187 14.76 5.35 10.15
C SER A 187 14.12 3.96 10.06
N ASN A 188 14.96 2.95 9.79
CA ASN A 188 14.53 1.55 9.87
C ASN A 188 14.52 1.06 11.33
N LEU A 189 13.97 -0.15 11.59
CA LEU A 189 13.89 -0.71 12.94
C LEU A 189 15.28 -0.91 13.58
N ARG A 190 16.31 -1.16 12.78
CA ARG A 190 17.69 -1.33 13.28
C ARG A 190 18.27 -0.02 13.78
N ASN A 191 17.97 1.09 13.11
CA ASN A 191 18.48 2.41 13.44
C ASN A 191 17.59 3.19 14.43
N ASN A 192 16.38 2.69 14.72
CA ASN A 192 15.47 3.24 15.70
C ASN A 192 15.09 2.21 16.76
N LEU A 193 16.04 1.93 17.65
CA LEU A 193 15.87 0.90 18.70
C LEU A 193 14.77 1.24 19.69
N GLU A 194 14.56 2.51 20.01
CA GLU A 194 13.50 2.95 20.92
C GLU A 194 12.11 2.62 20.37
N PHE A 195 11.88 2.92 19.10
CA PHE A 195 10.64 2.54 18.43
C PHE A 195 10.47 1.02 18.34
N THR A 196 11.56 0.30 18.08
CA THR A 196 11.57 -1.18 18.00
C THR A 196 11.23 -1.81 19.33
N GLU A 197 11.81 -1.31 20.43
CA GLU A 197 11.49 -1.77 21.79
C GLU A 197 10.03 -1.50 22.15
N LEU A 198 9.51 -0.33 21.79
CA LEU A 198 8.09 0.02 21.95
C LEU A 198 7.17 -0.95 21.19
N LEU A 199 7.48 -1.25 19.94
CA LEU A 199 6.76 -2.22 19.11
C LEU A 199 6.74 -3.60 19.78
N ILE A 200 7.88 -4.04 20.31
CA ILE A 200 8.02 -5.32 21.03
C ILE A 200 7.23 -5.29 22.33
N GLN A 201 7.33 -4.24 23.12
CA GLN A 201 6.60 -4.11 24.39
C GLN A 201 5.07 -4.14 24.21
N ASN A 202 4.57 -3.55 23.13
CA ASN A 202 3.16 -3.51 22.81
C ASN A 202 2.66 -4.75 22.05
N SER A 203 3.56 -5.69 21.70
CA SER A 203 3.15 -6.92 21.03
C SER A 203 2.31 -7.83 21.95
N GLU A 204 1.30 -8.46 21.36
CA GLU A 204 0.39 -9.38 22.03
C GLU A 204 0.44 -10.77 21.38
N ILE A 205 -0.09 -11.78 22.10
CA ILE A 205 -0.25 -13.13 21.53
C ILE A 205 -1.18 -13.04 20.33
N HIS A 206 -0.69 -13.45 19.19
CA HIS A 206 -1.50 -13.61 17.99
C HIS A 206 -1.89 -15.10 17.86
N ASP A 207 -3.18 -15.38 17.84
CA ASP A 207 -3.66 -16.75 17.56
C ASP A 207 -3.51 -17.03 16.05
N GLU A 208 -2.54 -17.85 15.70
CA GLU A 208 -2.28 -18.24 14.31
C GLU A 208 -3.32 -19.21 13.73
N ASN A 209 -4.22 -19.75 14.59
CA ASN A 209 -5.18 -20.80 14.23
C ASN A 209 -6.63 -20.31 14.27
N ILE A 210 -6.91 -19.17 13.64
CA ILE A 210 -8.28 -18.67 13.56
C ILE A 210 -9.10 -19.56 12.65
N SER A 211 -10.08 -20.26 13.23
CA SER A 211 -11.06 -21.04 12.48
C SER A 211 -12.20 -20.16 12.01
N LEU A 212 -12.37 -20.05 10.71
CA LEU A 212 -13.47 -19.29 10.13
C LEU A 212 -14.81 -19.99 10.40
N GLN A 213 -15.81 -19.20 10.78
CA GLN A 213 -17.15 -19.71 11.06
C GLN A 213 -17.81 -20.25 9.78
N LYS A 214 -18.51 -21.39 9.88
CA LYS A 214 -19.25 -21.97 8.75
C LYS A 214 -20.27 -21.01 8.12
N ALA A 215 -20.80 -20.10 8.91
CA ALA A 215 -21.74 -19.07 8.45
C ALA A 215 -21.13 -18.16 7.35
N ILE A 216 -19.82 -17.84 7.43
CA ILE A 216 -19.12 -17.02 6.44
C ILE A 216 -19.19 -17.71 5.07
N PHE A 217 -18.79 -18.99 5.01
CA PHE A 217 -18.82 -19.76 3.77
C PHE A 217 -20.24 -19.86 3.20
N SER A 218 -21.23 -20.21 4.05
CA SER A 218 -22.61 -20.33 3.61
C SER A 218 -23.20 -19.05 3.05
N ASN A 219 -22.90 -17.90 3.66
CA ASN A 219 -23.42 -16.61 3.21
C ASN A 219 -22.79 -16.18 1.88
N ILE A 220 -21.47 -16.34 1.75
CA ILE A 220 -20.75 -16.02 0.52
C ILE A 220 -21.20 -16.94 -0.63
N ASP A 221 -21.32 -18.26 -0.40
CA ASP A 221 -21.80 -19.19 -1.43
C ASP A 221 -23.21 -18.87 -1.92
N LYS A 222 -24.13 -18.51 -1.01
CA LYS A 222 -25.49 -18.06 -1.39
C LYS A 222 -25.45 -16.81 -2.26
N TYR A 223 -24.65 -15.83 -1.89
CA TYR A 223 -24.50 -14.58 -2.64
C TYR A 223 -23.90 -14.85 -4.02
N PHE A 224 -22.82 -15.63 -4.11
CA PHE A 224 -22.18 -15.97 -5.39
C PHE A 224 -23.12 -16.72 -6.32
N LYS A 225 -23.85 -17.70 -5.79
CA LYS A 225 -24.83 -18.46 -6.55
C LYS A 225 -25.97 -17.56 -7.07
N PHE A 226 -26.49 -16.68 -6.22
CA PHE A 226 -27.59 -15.77 -6.60
C PHE A 226 -27.17 -14.79 -7.70
N ASN A 227 -25.94 -14.30 -7.68
CA ASN A 227 -25.40 -13.32 -8.63
C ASN A 227 -24.61 -13.96 -9.79
N ASN A 228 -24.67 -15.29 -9.96
CA ASN A 228 -23.92 -16.04 -10.99
C ASN A 228 -22.42 -15.77 -10.98
N ILE A 229 -21.83 -15.51 -9.81
CA ILE A 229 -20.39 -15.29 -9.64
C ILE A 229 -19.69 -16.67 -9.69
N PRO A 230 -18.66 -16.87 -10.54
CA PRO A 230 -18.08 -18.17 -10.84
C PRO A 230 -17.09 -18.66 -9.77
N TYR A 231 -17.34 -18.35 -8.49
CA TYR A 231 -16.52 -18.77 -7.36
C TYR A 231 -17.32 -19.55 -6.33
N THR A 232 -16.64 -20.44 -5.59
CA THR A 232 -17.12 -20.91 -4.30
C THR A 232 -16.56 -20.03 -3.19
N ALA A 233 -17.22 -19.96 -2.04
CA ALA A 233 -16.71 -19.26 -0.87
C ALA A 233 -15.29 -19.75 -0.50
N SER A 234 -15.07 -21.06 -0.55
CA SER A 234 -13.76 -21.66 -0.24
C SER A 234 -12.67 -21.16 -1.18
N SER A 235 -12.89 -21.23 -2.50
CA SER A 235 -11.89 -20.80 -3.49
C SER A 235 -11.63 -19.30 -3.42
N TRP A 236 -12.65 -18.51 -3.16
CA TRP A 236 -12.50 -17.07 -3.02
C TRP A 236 -11.72 -16.70 -1.76
N ILE A 237 -12.03 -17.34 -0.60
CA ILE A 237 -11.33 -17.11 0.67
C ILE A 237 -9.86 -17.50 0.55
N GLU A 238 -9.56 -18.64 -0.07
CA GLU A 238 -8.18 -19.09 -0.31
C GLU A 238 -7.39 -18.05 -1.14
N MET A 239 -7.98 -17.57 -2.23
CA MET A 239 -7.35 -16.54 -3.06
C MET A 239 -7.24 -15.20 -2.34
N PHE A 240 -8.25 -14.82 -1.55
CA PHE A 240 -8.19 -13.63 -0.69
C PHE A 240 -6.99 -13.71 0.26
N GLN A 241 -6.88 -14.82 1.01
CA GLN A 241 -5.76 -15.03 1.94
C GLN A 241 -4.41 -15.01 1.23
N THR A 242 -4.33 -15.68 0.08
CA THR A 242 -3.10 -15.71 -0.74
C THR A 242 -2.74 -14.32 -1.26
N ALA A 243 -3.69 -13.58 -1.81
CA ALA A 243 -3.43 -12.24 -2.37
C ALA A 243 -2.94 -11.26 -1.30
N ILE A 244 -3.60 -11.22 -0.13
CA ILE A 244 -3.18 -10.34 0.96
C ILE A 244 -1.82 -10.77 1.52
N ALA A 245 -1.60 -12.06 1.77
CA ALA A 245 -0.33 -12.56 2.28
C ALA A 245 0.82 -12.28 1.32
N THR A 246 0.61 -12.52 0.02
CA THR A 246 1.64 -12.29 -1.00
C THR A 246 1.97 -10.81 -1.14
N ARG A 247 0.98 -9.90 -1.06
CA ARG A 247 1.22 -8.46 -1.03
C ARG A 247 2.12 -8.06 0.14
N GLU A 248 1.78 -8.50 1.36
CA GLU A 248 2.56 -8.19 2.57
C GLU A 248 3.98 -8.76 2.50
N ASN A 249 4.12 -10.01 2.05
CA ASN A 249 5.41 -10.66 1.88
C ASN A 249 6.27 -9.93 0.84
N SER A 250 5.67 -9.54 -0.28
CA SER A 250 6.37 -8.82 -1.36
C SER A 250 6.85 -7.45 -0.91
N LYS A 251 6.05 -6.74 -0.12
CA LYS A 251 6.44 -5.47 0.48
C LYS A 251 7.69 -5.66 1.36
N PHE A 252 7.68 -6.66 2.22
CA PHE A 252 8.80 -7.01 3.07
C PHE A 252 10.08 -7.29 2.27
N TYR A 253 10.00 -8.08 1.19
CA TYR A 253 11.15 -8.41 0.36
C TYR A 253 11.65 -7.18 -0.41
N TYR A 254 10.76 -6.43 -1.01
CA TYR A 254 11.11 -5.22 -1.76
C TYR A 254 11.78 -4.15 -0.86
N THR A 255 11.26 -3.93 0.35
CA THR A 255 11.84 -2.96 1.28
C THR A 255 13.26 -3.31 1.72
N LYS A 256 13.62 -4.60 1.78
CA LYS A 256 15.02 -5.00 2.03
C LYS A 256 15.96 -4.55 0.91
N GLY A 257 15.51 -4.64 -0.35
CA GLY A 257 16.29 -4.15 -1.49
C GLY A 257 16.51 -2.63 -1.44
N ILE A 258 15.46 -1.87 -1.13
CA ILE A 258 15.55 -0.41 -0.98
C ILE A 258 16.44 -0.03 0.21
N ASP A 259 16.27 -0.67 1.36
CA ASP A 259 17.09 -0.43 2.55
C ASP A 259 18.58 -0.68 2.28
N GLY A 260 18.89 -1.74 1.53
CA GLY A 260 20.25 -2.03 1.11
C GLY A 260 20.86 -0.94 0.23
N ILE A 261 20.11 -0.38 -0.73
CA ILE A 261 20.56 0.75 -1.56
C ILE A 261 20.85 1.97 -0.68
N LEU A 262 19.93 2.33 0.22
CA LEU A 262 20.06 3.50 1.07
C LEU A 262 21.25 3.37 2.04
N ASN A 263 21.39 2.22 2.70
CA ASN A 263 22.49 1.97 3.62
C ASN A 263 23.84 2.01 2.90
N GLU A 264 23.96 1.43 1.71
CA GLU A 264 25.22 1.47 0.95
C GLU A 264 25.58 2.88 0.50
N ILE A 265 24.59 3.69 0.06
CA ILE A 265 24.80 5.10 -0.29
C ILE A 265 25.33 5.87 0.94
N GLU A 266 24.74 5.64 2.10
CA GLU A 266 25.10 6.31 3.35
C GLU A 266 26.49 5.84 3.84
N GLU A 267 26.76 4.54 3.90
CA GLU A 267 28.03 3.96 4.34
C GLU A 267 29.22 4.36 3.47
N GLN A 268 29.04 4.41 2.14
CA GLN A 268 30.06 4.84 1.20
C GLN A 268 30.15 6.35 1.04
N ASN A 269 29.24 7.10 1.69
CA ASN A 269 29.12 8.55 1.56
C ASN A 269 29.06 9.01 0.10
N ILE A 270 28.25 8.30 -0.70
CA ILE A 270 28.08 8.58 -2.14
C ILE A 270 27.38 9.92 -2.31
N SER A 271 28.03 10.87 -2.99
CA SER A 271 27.41 12.16 -3.32
C SER A 271 26.30 11.99 -4.35
N ASP A 272 25.38 12.96 -4.39
CA ASP A 272 24.31 12.98 -5.40
C ASP A 272 24.90 12.96 -6.83
N GLU A 273 25.98 13.72 -7.09
CA GLU A 273 26.66 13.74 -8.38
C GLU A 273 27.21 12.34 -8.75
N GLU A 274 27.85 11.66 -7.81
CA GLU A 274 28.35 10.30 -8.02
C GLU A 274 27.21 9.30 -8.26
N LEU A 275 26.09 9.42 -7.51
CA LEU A 275 24.91 8.60 -7.68
C LEU A 275 24.30 8.80 -9.09
N PHE A 276 24.14 10.03 -9.53
CA PHE A 276 23.66 10.35 -10.88
C PHE A 276 24.59 9.79 -11.98
N GLN A 277 25.90 9.89 -11.80
CA GLN A 277 26.86 9.28 -12.72
C GLN A 277 26.72 7.74 -12.77
N ARG A 278 26.60 7.09 -11.61
CA ARG A 278 26.39 5.64 -11.51
C ARG A 278 25.10 5.19 -12.20
N LEU A 279 24.06 6.03 -12.15
CA LEU A 279 22.78 5.78 -12.81
C LEU A 279 22.77 6.14 -14.30
N ASN A 280 23.85 6.73 -14.85
CA ASN A 280 23.90 7.34 -16.18
C ASN A 280 22.79 8.38 -16.40
N ILE A 281 22.46 9.14 -15.38
CA ILE A 281 21.56 10.28 -15.45
C ILE A 281 22.42 11.53 -15.56
N GLU A 282 22.11 12.41 -16.49
CA GLU A 282 22.82 13.67 -16.64
C GLU A 282 22.56 14.55 -15.43
N PHE A 283 23.61 14.79 -14.62
CA PHE A 283 23.53 15.66 -13.46
C PHE A 283 23.60 17.10 -13.93
N ASN A 284 22.51 17.83 -13.77
CA ASN A 284 22.46 19.26 -14.01
C ASN A 284 22.31 19.99 -12.67
N GLN A 285 23.23 20.91 -12.34
CA GLN A 285 23.18 21.69 -11.09
C GLN A 285 21.87 22.46 -10.92
N GLU A 286 21.24 22.89 -12.03
CA GLU A 286 19.92 23.51 -11.98
C GLU A 286 18.81 22.53 -11.53
N ASN A 287 18.94 21.25 -11.88
CA ASN A 287 18.03 20.22 -11.41
C ASN A 287 18.29 19.82 -9.94
N ALA A 288 19.54 19.92 -9.47
CA ALA A 288 19.88 19.64 -8.08
C ALA A 288 19.34 20.70 -7.10
N ILE A 289 19.27 21.95 -7.53
CA ILE A 289 18.66 23.04 -6.73
C ILE A 289 17.15 22.80 -6.56
N ASN A 290 16.50 22.15 -7.53
CA ASN A 290 15.10 21.76 -7.45
C ASN A 290 14.85 20.51 -6.59
N LEU A 291 15.89 19.80 -6.14
CA LEU A 291 15.78 18.65 -5.23
C LEU A 291 15.74 19.03 -3.74
N ASP A 292 15.84 20.32 -3.40
CA ASP A 292 15.51 20.79 -2.05
C ASP A 292 13.98 20.80 -1.82
N LEU A 293 13.37 19.68 -2.19
CA LEU A 293 11.93 19.42 -2.06
C LEU A 293 11.45 19.44 -0.60
N LYS A 294 12.37 19.38 0.37
CA LYS A 294 12.04 19.47 1.80
C LYS A 294 11.47 20.84 2.19
N ASN A 295 11.83 21.88 1.43
CA ASN A 295 11.40 23.24 1.69
C ASN A 295 10.46 23.81 0.60
N THR A 296 10.16 23.00 -0.42
CA THR A 296 9.33 23.43 -1.55
C THR A 296 7.94 22.83 -1.41
N LEU A 297 6.95 23.68 -1.13
CA LEU A 297 5.54 23.28 -1.17
C LEU A 297 5.17 23.06 -2.65
N MET A 298 4.99 21.81 -3.03
CA MET A 298 4.46 21.45 -4.35
C MET A 298 2.93 21.55 -4.32
N PRO A 299 2.29 21.96 -5.43
CA PRO A 299 0.84 21.88 -5.51
C PRO A 299 0.39 20.41 -5.43
N ASP A 300 -0.70 20.17 -4.71
CA ASP A 300 -1.26 18.82 -4.53
C ASP A 300 -1.71 18.18 -5.84
N LEU A 301 -1.96 18.99 -6.85
CA LEU A 301 -2.30 18.55 -8.20
C LEU A 301 -1.40 19.24 -9.22
N ILE A 302 -0.71 18.47 -10.02
CA ILE A 302 0.08 18.95 -11.15
C ILE A 302 -0.67 18.55 -12.42
N SER A 303 -1.24 19.53 -13.11
CA SER A 303 -1.97 19.36 -14.37
C SER A 303 -1.17 19.80 -15.59
N SER A 304 -0.15 20.61 -15.39
CA SER A 304 0.75 21.10 -16.45
C SER A 304 2.16 21.38 -15.90
N SER A 305 3.12 21.56 -16.81
CA SER A 305 4.48 22.00 -16.42
C SER A 305 4.51 23.37 -15.73
N ASP A 306 3.50 24.19 -15.95
CA ASP A 306 3.43 25.54 -15.38
C ASP A 306 3.04 25.49 -13.90
N ASP A 307 2.40 24.41 -13.45
CA ASP A 307 2.02 24.21 -12.05
C ASP A 307 3.23 24.04 -11.12
N PHE A 308 4.40 23.71 -11.65
CA PHE A 308 5.66 23.72 -10.90
C PHE A 308 6.14 25.12 -10.52
N TYR A 309 5.56 26.18 -11.10
CA TYR A 309 5.96 27.57 -10.88
C TYR A 309 4.87 28.39 -10.15
N LEU A 310 3.69 27.80 -9.93
CA LEU A 310 2.58 28.47 -9.27
C LEU A 310 2.47 27.97 -7.83
N TYR A 311 3.04 28.74 -6.91
CA TYR A 311 2.89 28.54 -5.47
C TYR A 311 1.93 29.59 -4.93
N GLU A 312 0.70 29.21 -4.69
CA GLU A 312 -0.13 29.91 -3.71
C GLU A 312 -0.09 29.12 -2.40
N GLU A 313 -0.03 29.83 -1.27
CA GLU A 313 -0.25 29.24 0.06
C GLU A 313 -1.66 28.66 0.04
N MET A 314 -1.78 27.38 -0.28
CA MET A 314 -3.06 26.69 -0.19
C MET A 314 -3.49 26.69 1.28
N SER A 315 -4.81 26.84 1.51
CA SER A 315 -5.37 26.86 2.86
C SER A 315 -4.88 25.62 3.63
N LYS A 316 -4.45 25.83 4.87
CA LYS A 316 -4.01 24.75 5.77
C LYS A 316 -5.16 23.84 6.25
N GLU A 317 -6.18 23.67 5.43
CA GLU A 317 -7.28 22.78 5.72
C GLU A 317 -6.91 21.35 5.36
N GLY A 318 -7.13 20.43 6.27
CA GLY A 318 -6.75 19.02 6.10
C GLY A 318 -7.63 18.29 5.08
N ASN A 319 -7.08 17.27 4.48
CA ASN A 319 -7.86 16.33 3.68
C ASN A 319 -8.78 15.48 4.54
N TYR A 320 -9.98 15.25 4.04
CA TYR A 320 -10.98 14.44 4.72
C TYR A 320 -11.35 13.24 3.85
N ILE A 321 -10.98 12.04 4.32
CA ILE A 321 -11.41 10.77 3.74
C ILE A 321 -12.42 10.16 4.71
N GLY A 322 -13.68 10.07 4.31
CA GLY A 322 -14.71 9.43 5.11
C GLY A 322 -16.00 10.25 5.23
N GLN A 323 -17.00 9.61 5.79
CA GLN A 323 -18.32 10.21 6.02
C GLN A 323 -18.61 10.21 7.53
N GLY A 324 -18.84 11.36 8.09
CA GLY A 324 -19.25 11.50 9.49
C GLY A 324 -18.51 12.61 10.23
N THR A 325 -19.03 12.94 11.39
CA THR A 325 -18.44 13.92 12.31
C THR A 325 -18.07 13.20 13.58
N VAL A 326 -16.85 13.39 14.07
CA VAL A 326 -16.39 12.92 15.36
C VAL A 326 -15.93 14.09 16.19
N SER A 327 -16.08 13.98 17.52
CA SER A 327 -15.59 14.96 18.47
C SER A 327 -14.74 14.25 19.51
N GLY A 328 -13.58 14.81 19.82
CA GLY A 328 -12.65 14.24 20.79
C GLY A 328 -11.46 15.14 21.03
N GLU A 329 -10.57 14.73 21.92
CA GLU A 329 -9.30 15.39 22.14
C GLU A 329 -8.39 15.17 20.92
N ILE A 330 -7.74 16.23 20.43
CA ILE A 330 -6.81 16.16 19.29
C ILE A 330 -5.44 15.76 19.79
N LEU A 331 -4.87 14.72 19.17
CA LEU A 331 -3.50 14.28 19.36
C LEU A 331 -2.73 14.46 18.05
N LEU A 332 -1.74 15.34 18.06
CA LEU A 332 -0.81 15.50 16.93
C LEU A 332 0.32 14.46 17.08
N LEU A 333 0.43 13.55 16.12
CA LEU A 333 1.58 12.66 16.05
C LEU A 333 2.66 13.32 15.20
N ASP A 334 3.81 13.57 15.81
CA ASP A 334 5.00 14.01 15.12
C ASP A 334 5.91 12.78 14.87
N HIS A 335 6.45 12.65 13.65
CA HIS A 335 7.41 11.59 13.28
C HIS A 335 8.69 11.60 14.15
N HIS A 336 8.93 12.67 14.86
CA HIS A 336 10.11 12.82 15.74
C HIS A 336 9.80 12.56 17.21
N SER A 337 8.55 12.24 17.56
CA SER A 337 8.17 12.00 18.95
C SER A 337 8.41 10.55 19.32
N ASN A 338 9.33 10.35 20.24
CA ASN A 338 9.73 9.05 20.78
C ASN A 338 8.88 8.57 21.97
N GLN A 339 7.70 9.16 22.20
CA GLN A 339 6.87 8.80 23.35
C GLN A 339 5.69 7.93 22.94
N PRO A 340 5.33 6.91 23.75
CA PRO A 340 4.12 6.13 23.51
C PRO A 340 2.91 7.04 23.65
N TYR A 341 2.08 7.06 22.61
CA TYR A 341 0.83 7.82 22.62
C TYR A 341 -0.31 6.93 23.13
N ASP A 342 -1.05 7.44 24.09
CA ASP A 342 -2.38 6.91 24.39
C ASP A 342 -3.35 7.41 23.31
N LEU A 343 -3.79 6.51 22.43
CA LEU A 343 -4.67 6.82 21.30
C LEU A 343 -6.16 6.66 21.63
N ASP A 344 -6.48 6.09 22.78
CA ASP A 344 -7.86 5.80 23.15
C ASP A 344 -8.70 7.08 23.23
N ASN A 345 -9.82 7.08 22.51
CA ASN A 345 -10.78 8.20 22.43
C ASN A 345 -10.19 9.54 21.93
N LYS A 346 -9.11 9.52 21.16
CA LYS A 346 -8.50 10.71 20.58
C LYS A 346 -8.68 10.80 19.09
N ILE A 347 -8.75 12.03 18.58
CA ILE A 347 -8.63 12.33 17.16
C ILE A 347 -7.15 12.48 16.86
N VAL A 348 -6.61 11.53 16.13
CA VAL A 348 -5.19 11.50 15.79
C VAL A 348 -4.97 12.27 14.49
N VAL A 349 -4.08 13.25 14.54
CA VAL A 349 -3.63 14.00 13.36
C VAL A 349 -2.20 13.58 13.04
N ILE A 350 -1.98 13.14 11.85
CA ILE A 350 -0.68 12.69 11.33
C ILE A 350 -0.26 13.57 10.16
N PRO A 351 1.04 13.83 9.95
CA PRO A 351 1.54 14.66 8.85
C PRO A 351 1.28 14.06 7.47
N ALA A 352 1.28 12.74 7.39
CA ALA A 352 0.98 12.00 6.15
C ALA A 352 0.40 10.64 6.50
N ALA A 353 -0.60 10.19 5.72
CA ALA A 353 -1.09 8.82 5.77
C ALA A 353 -0.22 7.97 4.85
N ASP A 354 0.66 7.17 5.42
CA ASP A 354 1.37 6.13 4.68
C ASP A 354 0.46 4.89 4.63
N PRO A 355 0.04 4.43 3.44
CA PRO A 355 -0.76 3.22 3.28
C PRO A 355 0.04 1.93 3.57
N GLY A 356 1.19 2.09 4.21
CA GLY A 356 2.17 1.06 4.58
C GLY A 356 1.70 -0.10 5.41
#